data_faa0f130b17b6d88fe3a6ee8fdc517d9
#
_entry.id   faa0f130b17b6d88fe3a6ee8fdc517d9
#
_cell.length_a   1.000
_cell.length_b   1.000
_cell.length_c   1.000
_cell.angle_alpha   90.00
_cell.angle_beta   90.00
_cell.angle_gamma   90.00
#
_symmetry.space_group_name_H-M   'P 1'
#
loop_
_entity.id
_entity.type
_entity.pdbx_description
1 polymer ?
#
loop_
_entity_poly.entity_id
_entity_poly.type
_entity_poly.pdbx_seq_one_letter_code
_entity_poly.pdbx_strand_id
1 'polypeptide(L)'
;MRNKEKDAAEKAVKRQNMIETAFRIFSENNIDSVSMPDIAKECGYGIATLYRYFNTKMALVVAVSTWAFGQYSASYRQRLNEIGFKQMTALEEYAAFLDSFLDLYRSHKELLRFNQFFNIYVAGAGAEMEQMEPYLNMIKTIGSGFHSVYEKGKTDGTLRTDISETEMFSSTLHLMLAATTRYAVGLIYLPDEKKSEAELLLLKKMLLREYDGKTK
;
A
#
# COMPACT_ATOMS: atom_id res chain seq x y z
N MET A 1 35.73 21.54 -9.42
CA MET A 1 35.35 20.17 -8.98
C MET A 1 33.85 20.16 -8.76
N ARG A 2 33.08 19.36 -9.51
CA ARG A 2 31.62 19.27 -9.36
C ARG A 2 31.30 18.64 -8.01
N ASN A 3 30.44 19.25 -7.21
CA ASN A 3 30.14 18.73 -5.89
C ASN A 3 29.26 17.46 -6.02
N LYS A 4 29.85 16.29 -5.78
CA LYS A 4 29.21 14.99 -5.92
C LYS A 4 27.91 14.87 -5.08
N GLU A 5 27.87 15.51 -3.91
CA GLU A 5 26.68 15.52 -3.04
C GLU A 5 25.54 16.32 -3.66
N LYS A 6 25.85 17.50 -4.24
CA LYS A 6 24.85 18.31 -4.94
C LYS A 6 24.28 17.56 -6.15
N ASP A 7 25.17 16.92 -6.94
CA ASP A 7 24.75 16.12 -8.08
C ASP A 7 23.86 14.93 -7.67
N ALA A 8 24.17 14.28 -6.54
CA ALA A 8 23.35 13.18 -6.00
C ALA A 8 21.98 13.67 -5.52
N ALA A 9 21.94 14.81 -4.81
CA ALA A 9 20.68 15.42 -4.35
C ALA A 9 19.79 15.83 -5.53
N GLU A 10 20.36 16.47 -6.57
CA GLU A 10 19.59 16.83 -7.78
C GLU A 10 19.04 15.61 -8.51
N LYS A 11 19.81 14.50 -8.56
CA LYS A 11 19.33 13.23 -9.14
C LYS A 11 18.18 12.65 -8.32
N ALA A 12 18.27 12.66 -6.99
CA ALA A 12 17.23 12.17 -6.11
C ALA A 12 15.93 12.96 -6.28
N VAL A 13 16.00 14.30 -6.33
CA VAL A 13 14.85 15.17 -6.56
C VAL A 13 14.19 14.88 -7.91
N LYS A 14 14.98 14.74 -8.99
CA LYS A 14 14.44 14.40 -10.32
C LYS A 14 13.75 13.04 -10.33
N ARG A 15 14.37 12.04 -9.69
CA ARG A 15 13.79 10.70 -9.59
C ARG A 15 12.45 10.74 -8.82
N GLN A 16 12.42 11.48 -7.71
CA GLN A 16 11.21 11.64 -6.90
C GLN A 16 10.08 12.31 -7.69
N ASN A 17 10.36 13.40 -8.40
CA ASN A 17 9.38 14.07 -9.25
C ASN A 17 8.79 13.13 -10.32
N MET A 18 9.62 12.27 -10.94
CA MET A 18 9.14 11.27 -11.92
C MET A 18 8.19 10.26 -11.27
N ILE A 19 8.49 9.81 -10.05
CA ILE A 19 7.65 8.85 -9.30
C ILE A 19 6.31 9.49 -8.95
N GLU A 20 6.31 10.70 -8.40
CA GLU A 20 5.10 11.41 -7.98
C GLU A 20 4.19 11.75 -9.19
N THR A 21 4.78 12.21 -10.28
CA THR A 21 4.04 12.48 -11.51
C THR A 21 3.45 11.19 -12.09
N ALA A 22 4.22 10.11 -12.13
CA ALA A 22 3.74 8.82 -12.61
C ALA A 22 2.63 8.26 -11.70
N PHE A 23 2.74 8.41 -10.38
CA PHE A 23 1.68 8.01 -9.43
C PHE A 23 0.36 8.72 -9.74
N ARG A 24 0.39 10.04 -9.90
CA ARG A 24 -0.80 10.83 -10.25
C ARG A 24 -1.46 10.31 -11.54
N ILE A 25 -0.67 10.12 -12.59
CA ILE A 25 -1.18 9.65 -13.89
C ILE A 25 -1.75 8.23 -13.77
N PHE A 26 -1.03 7.32 -13.10
CA PHE A 26 -1.42 5.91 -12.94
C PHE A 26 -2.59 5.71 -11.97
N SER A 27 -2.87 6.64 -11.07
CA SER A 27 -4.05 6.58 -10.20
C SER A 27 -5.34 7.03 -10.89
N GLU A 28 -5.21 7.78 -11.98
CA GLU A 28 -6.33 8.29 -12.78
C GLU A 28 -6.59 7.45 -14.03
N ASN A 29 -5.54 6.78 -14.54
CA ASN A 29 -5.60 6.07 -15.81
C ASN A 29 -5.08 4.62 -15.67
N ASN A 30 -5.61 3.72 -16.50
CA ASN A 30 -5.04 2.38 -16.61
C ASN A 30 -3.56 2.48 -17.02
N ILE A 31 -2.69 1.77 -16.28
CA ILE A 31 -1.24 1.81 -16.50
C ILE A 31 -0.89 1.41 -17.95
N ASP A 32 -1.58 0.42 -18.54
CA ASP A 32 -1.33 -0.01 -19.91
C ASP A 32 -1.53 1.12 -20.93
N SER A 33 -2.52 1.98 -20.73
CA SER A 33 -2.85 3.07 -21.65
C SER A 33 -1.90 4.26 -21.60
N VAL A 34 -1.02 4.33 -20.59
CA VAL A 34 -0.07 5.43 -20.40
C VAL A 34 1.30 5.02 -20.92
N SER A 35 1.90 5.82 -21.80
CA SER A 35 3.22 5.55 -22.36
C SER A 35 4.35 6.26 -21.58
N MET A 36 5.59 5.75 -21.70
CA MET A 36 6.77 6.42 -21.13
C MET A 36 6.99 7.83 -21.72
N PRO A 37 6.76 8.10 -23.03
CA PRO A 37 6.77 9.46 -23.57
C PRO A 37 5.76 10.40 -22.90
N ASP A 38 4.54 9.95 -22.61
CA ASP A 38 3.52 10.76 -21.94
C ASP A 38 3.97 11.17 -20.54
N ILE A 39 4.52 10.22 -19.79
CA ILE A 39 5.07 10.48 -18.44
C ILE A 39 6.23 11.47 -18.52
N ALA A 40 7.17 11.28 -19.46
CA ALA A 40 8.32 12.17 -19.61
C ALA A 40 7.88 13.61 -19.90
N LYS A 41 6.90 13.77 -20.81
CA LYS A 41 6.29 15.07 -21.14
C LYS A 41 5.66 15.73 -19.93
N GLU A 42 4.88 15.00 -19.16
CA GLU A 42 4.19 15.51 -17.97
C GLU A 42 5.17 15.87 -16.84
N CYS A 43 6.28 15.13 -16.71
CA CYS A 43 7.37 15.46 -15.78
C CYS A 43 8.20 16.68 -16.21
N GLY A 44 8.06 17.13 -17.46
CA GLY A 44 8.91 18.18 -18.05
C GLY A 44 10.34 17.70 -18.36
N TYR A 45 10.55 16.42 -18.60
CA TYR A 45 11.85 15.84 -18.95
C TYR A 45 11.84 15.20 -20.35
N GLY A 46 13.00 15.17 -20.98
CA GLY A 46 13.15 14.38 -22.21
C GLY A 46 13.06 12.88 -21.92
N ILE A 47 12.48 12.11 -22.87
CA ILE A 47 12.28 10.67 -22.77
C ILE A 47 13.56 9.89 -22.46
N ALA A 48 14.71 10.29 -23.03
CA ALA A 48 16.03 9.69 -22.73
C ALA A 48 16.42 9.89 -21.25
N THR A 49 15.99 11.00 -20.64
CA THR A 49 16.22 11.23 -19.21
C THR A 49 15.40 10.27 -18.37
N LEU A 50 14.12 10.06 -18.68
CA LEU A 50 13.27 9.12 -17.97
C LEU A 50 13.83 7.69 -18.04
N TYR A 51 14.22 7.22 -19.24
CA TYR A 51 14.83 5.89 -19.41
C TYR A 51 16.16 5.70 -18.69
N ARG A 52 16.90 6.77 -18.45
CA ARG A 52 18.14 6.70 -17.64
C ARG A 52 17.86 6.44 -16.16
N TYR A 53 16.68 6.83 -15.63
CA TYR A 53 16.26 6.58 -14.25
C TYR A 53 15.49 5.26 -14.10
N PHE A 54 14.70 4.92 -15.12
CA PHE A 54 13.85 3.73 -15.13
C PHE A 54 13.98 3.05 -16.49
N ASN A 55 14.78 1.98 -16.55
CA ASN A 55 15.09 1.26 -17.79
C ASN A 55 13.83 0.74 -18.51
N THR A 56 12.76 0.45 -17.76
CA THR A 56 11.50 -0.07 -18.28
C THR A 56 10.33 0.61 -17.59
N LYS A 57 9.16 0.54 -18.22
CA LYS A 57 7.89 0.98 -17.60
C LYS A 57 7.59 0.17 -16.33
N MET A 58 7.87 -1.15 -16.33
CA MET A 58 7.74 -2.00 -15.15
C MET A 58 8.56 -1.49 -13.98
N ALA A 59 9.84 -1.14 -14.20
CA ALA A 59 10.70 -0.59 -13.15
C ALA A 59 10.14 0.73 -12.55
N LEU A 60 9.56 1.59 -13.39
CA LEU A 60 8.87 2.80 -12.91
C LEU A 60 7.62 2.45 -12.10
N VAL A 61 6.78 1.55 -12.60
CA VAL A 61 5.53 1.12 -11.95
C VAL A 61 5.80 0.51 -10.57
N VAL A 62 6.81 -0.37 -10.47
CA VAL A 62 7.24 -0.95 -9.18
C VAL A 62 7.79 0.11 -8.24
N ALA A 63 8.59 1.06 -8.74
CA ALA A 63 9.11 2.16 -7.93
C ALA A 63 7.99 3.06 -7.40
N VAL A 64 6.97 3.34 -8.22
CA VAL A 64 5.78 4.10 -7.80
C VAL A 64 5.01 3.36 -6.71
N SER A 65 4.76 2.07 -6.88
CA SER A 65 4.05 1.25 -5.89
C SER A 65 4.81 1.21 -4.56
N THR A 66 6.11 0.92 -4.62
CA THR A 66 6.97 0.86 -3.42
C THR A 66 7.00 2.19 -2.67
N TRP A 67 7.11 3.31 -3.40
CA TRP A 67 7.10 4.63 -2.81
C TRP A 67 5.75 4.97 -2.19
N ALA A 68 4.65 4.83 -2.93
CA ALA A 68 3.33 5.28 -2.49
C ALA A 68 2.85 4.52 -1.25
N PHE A 69 2.94 3.19 -1.25
CA PHE A 69 2.60 2.39 -0.07
C PHE A 69 3.61 2.57 1.07
N GLY A 70 4.89 2.77 0.76
CA GLY A 70 5.93 3.07 1.76
C GLY A 70 5.66 4.38 2.48
N GLN A 71 5.29 5.45 1.76
CA GLN A 71 4.91 6.75 2.35
C GLN A 71 3.67 6.61 3.23
N TYR A 72 2.63 5.94 2.74
CA TYR A 72 1.42 5.70 3.51
C TYR A 72 1.72 4.93 4.81
N SER A 73 2.44 3.81 4.71
CA SER A 73 2.80 2.98 5.86
C SER A 73 3.63 3.74 6.90
N ALA A 74 4.59 4.55 6.46
CA ALA A 74 5.41 5.38 7.36
C ALA A 74 4.58 6.43 8.09
N SER A 75 3.72 7.16 7.36
CA SER A 75 2.81 8.17 7.92
C SER A 75 1.84 7.57 8.92
N TYR A 76 1.23 6.42 8.57
CA TYR A 76 0.29 5.73 9.47
C TYR A 76 0.98 5.27 10.75
N ARG A 77 2.18 4.69 10.65
CA ARG A 77 2.98 4.25 11.81
C ARG A 77 3.35 5.42 12.73
N GLN A 78 3.66 6.57 12.17
CA GLN A 78 3.92 7.78 12.96
C GLN A 78 2.70 8.17 13.78
N ARG A 79 1.50 8.22 13.17
CA ARG A 79 0.24 8.51 13.88
C ARG A 79 -0.05 7.52 15.01
N LEU A 80 0.21 6.22 14.79
CA LEU A 80 0.05 5.20 15.82
C LEU A 80 0.97 5.45 17.02
N ASN A 81 2.20 5.85 16.79
CA ASN A 81 3.14 6.18 17.88
C ASN A 81 2.65 7.36 18.74
N GLU A 82 2.00 8.34 18.12
CA GLU A 82 1.46 9.53 18.81
C GLU A 82 0.29 9.20 19.74
N ILE A 83 -0.51 8.18 19.44
CA ILE A 83 -1.68 7.75 20.24
C ILE A 83 -1.37 6.70 21.31
N GLY A 84 -0.10 6.41 21.58
CA GLY A 84 0.27 5.46 22.62
C GLY A 84 0.09 3.98 22.25
N PHE A 85 0.25 3.64 20.98
CA PHE A 85 0.08 2.30 20.41
C PHE A 85 0.75 1.19 21.22
N LYS A 86 1.94 1.43 21.80
CA LYS A 86 2.66 0.42 22.60
C LYS A 86 1.93 -0.01 23.89
N GLN A 87 0.95 0.74 24.36
CA GLN A 87 0.18 0.44 25.57
C GLN A 87 -1.10 -0.36 25.26
N MET A 88 -1.45 -0.51 24.00
CA MET A 88 -2.62 -1.28 23.54
C MET A 88 -2.41 -2.78 23.75
N THR A 89 -3.49 -3.53 23.90
CA THR A 89 -3.50 -4.99 23.79
C THR A 89 -3.25 -5.41 22.35
N ALA A 90 -2.90 -6.68 22.12
CA ALA A 90 -2.69 -7.20 20.77
C ALA A 90 -3.96 -7.05 19.89
N LEU A 91 -5.15 -7.27 20.45
CA LEU A 91 -6.41 -7.10 19.73
C LEU A 91 -6.68 -5.63 19.38
N GLU A 92 -6.32 -4.68 20.24
CA GLU A 92 -6.42 -3.24 19.95
C GLU A 92 -5.40 -2.81 18.88
N GLU A 93 -4.17 -3.34 18.91
CA GLU A 93 -3.18 -3.11 17.86
C GLU A 93 -3.64 -3.71 16.51
N TYR A 94 -4.25 -4.90 16.54
CA TYR A 94 -4.86 -5.50 15.37
C TYR A 94 -6.05 -4.65 14.85
N ALA A 95 -6.89 -4.13 15.74
CA ALA A 95 -7.95 -3.21 15.35
C ALA A 95 -7.41 -1.94 14.67
N ALA A 96 -6.30 -1.38 15.17
CA ALA A 96 -5.61 -0.26 14.54
C ALA A 96 -5.03 -0.63 13.17
N PHE A 97 -4.52 -1.84 12.99
CA PHE A 97 -4.09 -2.33 11.68
C PHE A 97 -5.27 -2.39 10.68
N LEU A 98 -6.44 -2.87 11.10
CA LEU A 98 -7.67 -2.83 10.29
C LEU A 98 -8.11 -1.40 9.97
N ASP A 99 -7.95 -0.45 10.92
CA ASP A 99 -8.26 0.97 10.71
C ASP A 99 -7.39 1.61 9.64
N SER A 100 -6.16 1.11 9.41
CA SER A 100 -5.32 1.60 8.31
C SER A 100 -5.99 1.43 6.95
N PHE A 101 -6.72 0.35 6.71
CA PHE A 101 -7.46 0.14 5.46
C PHE A 101 -8.68 1.06 5.34
N LEU A 102 -9.36 1.37 6.46
CA LEU A 102 -10.44 2.35 6.46
C LEU A 102 -9.91 3.76 6.18
N ASP A 103 -8.74 4.11 6.73
CA ASP A 103 -8.05 5.37 6.46
C ASP A 103 -7.65 5.48 4.96
N LEU A 104 -7.13 4.40 4.37
CA LEU A 104 -6.89 4.32 2.93
C LEU A 104 -8.15 4.62 2.12
N TYR A 105 -9.27 4.01 2.49
CA TYR A 105 -10.54 4.24 1.79
C TYR A 105 -11.07 5.67 1.96
N ARG A 106 -10.95 6.25 3.16
CA ARG A 106 -11.46 7.59 3.45
C ARG A 106 -10.62 8.70 2.83
N SER A 107 -9.31 8.55 2.87
CA SER A 107 -8.37 9.65 2.64
C SER A 107 -7.40 9.43 1.48
N HIS A 108 -7.30 8.19 0.95
CA HIS A 108 -6.29 7.83 -0.06
C HIS A 108 -6.87 6.94 -1.17
N LYS A 109 -8.05 7.29 -1.68
CA LYS A 109 -8.71 6.53 -2.75
C LYS A 109 -7.87 6.43 -4.02
N GLU A 110 -7.05 7.43 -4.30
CA GLU A 110 -6.10 7.43 -5.41
C GLU A 110 -5.07 6.30 -5.29
N LEU A 111 -4.59 6.01 -4.07
CA LEU A 111 -3.67 4.89 -3.84
C LEU A 111 -4.36 3.53 -4.05
N LEU A 112 -5.62 3.40 -3.65
CA LEU A 112 -6.41 2.20 -3.88
C LEU A 112 -6.74 1.98 -5.37
N ARG A 113 -7.06 3.06 -6.12
CA ARG A 113 -7.23 2.98 -7.58
C ARG A 113 -5.93 2.60 -8.27
N PHE A 114 -4.82 3.22 -7.88
CA PHE A 114 -3.50 2.84 -8.37
C PHE A 114 -3.22 1.35 -8.10
N ASN A 115 -3.52 0.84 -6.89
CA ASN A 115 -3.35 -0.56 -6.53
C ASN A 115 -4.11 -1.51 -7.48
N GLN A 116 -5.34 -1.15 -7.86
CA GLN A 116 -6.12 -1.91 -8.83
C GLN A 116 -5.41 -2.00 -10.18
N PHE A 117 -4.98 -0.86 -10.71
CA PHE A 117 -4.28 -0.80 -12.01
C PHE A 117 -2.91 -1.47 -11.95
N PHE A 118 -2.20 -1.35 -10.82
CA PHE A 118 -0.94 -2.02 -10.57
C PHE A 118 -1.08 -3.55 -10.65
N ASN A 119 -2.04 -4.12 -9.95
CA ASN A 119 -2.26 -5.57 -9.95
C ASN A 119 -2.62 -6.10 -11.34
N ILE A 120 -3.47 -5.39 -12.09
CA ILE A 120 -3.84 -5.76 -13.46
C ILE A 120 -2.60 -5.71 -14.36
N TYR A 121 -1.83 -4.62 -14.30
CA TYR A 121 -0.65 -4.43 -15.13
C TYR A 121 0.43 -5.48 -14.87
N VAL A 122 0.76 -5.72 -13.60
CA VAL A 122 1.79 -6.71 -13.22
C VAL A 122 1.40 -8.12 -13.66
N ALA A 123 0.13 -8.50 -13.46
CA ALA A 123 -0.38 -9.80 -13.89
C ALA A 123 -0.35 -9.96 -15.42
N GLY A 124 -0.73 -8.92 -16.16
CA GLY A 124 -0.76 -8.93 -17.63
C GLY A 124 0.61 -8.87 -18.28
N ALA A 125 1.55 -8.16 -17.68
CA ALA A 125 2.90 -7.98 -18.21
C ALA A 125 3.86 -9.16 -17.94
N GLY A 126 3.44 -10.17 -17.16
CA GLY A 126 4.29 -11.32 -16.80
C GLY A 126 5.55 -10.91 -16.04
N ALA A 127 5.40 -10.02 -15.05
CA ALA A 127 6.53 -9.48 -14.28
C ALA A 127 7.35 -10.59 -13.62
N GLU A 128 8.67 -10.53 -13.79
CA GLU A 128 9.60 -11.45 -13.14
C GLU A 128 9.77 -11.09 -11.66
N MET A 129 10.03 -12.10 -10.82
CA MET A 129 10.16 -11.94 -9.36
C MET A 129 11.29 -10.95 -8.99
N GLU A 130 12.39 -10.93 -9.75
CA GLU A 130 13.49 -9.99 -9.55
C GLU A 130 13.04 -8.52 -9.72
N GLN A 131 12.19 -8.25 -10.70
CA GLN A 131 11.63 -6.91 -10.93
C GLN A 131 10.72 -6.46 -9.80
N MET A 132 10.06 -7.41 -9.12
CA MET A 132 9.14 -7.17 -8.02
C MET A 132 9.81 -7.07 -6.64
N GLU A 133 11.11 -7.35 -6.54
CA GLU A 133 11.85 -7.39 -5.26
C GLU A 133 11.63 -6.14 -4.39
N PRO A 134 11.70 -4.88 -4.89
CA PRO A 134 11.46 -3.69 -4.07
C PRO A 134 10.06 -3.66 -3.46
N TYR A 135 9.04 -4.06 -4.23
CA TYR A 135 7.66 -4.16 -3.77
C TYR A 135 7.49 -5.27 -2.71
N LEU A 136 8.05 -6.45 -2.96
CA LEU A 136 7.99 -7.57 -2.03
C LEU A 136 8.69 -7.25 -0.70
N ASN A 137 9.80 -6.53 -0.74
CA ASN A 137 10.49 -6.08 0.46
C ASN A 137 9.68 -5.04 1.26
N MET A 138 8.94 -4.18 0.58
CA MET A 138 7.99 -3.27 1.22
C MET A 138 6.86 -4.06 1.91
N ILE A 139 6.26 -5.06 1.27
CA ILE A 139 5.25 -5.94 1.88
C ILE A 139 5.81 -6.68 3.10
N LYS A 140 7.04 -7.21 3.02
CA LYS A 140 7.72 -7.84 4.17
C LYS A 140 7.90 -6.86 5.34
N THR A 141 8.18 -5.59 5.05
CA THR A 141 8.31 -4.55 6.09
C THR A 141 6.98 -4.28 6.79
N ILE A 142 5.87 -4.30 6.07
CA ILE A 142 4.52 -4.22 6.66
C ILE A 142 4.25 -5.47 7.52
N GLY A 143 4.55 -6.65 7.00
CA GLY A 143 4.43 -7.92 7.72
C GLY A 143 5.24 -7.98 9.00
N SER A 144 6.45 -7.42 9.02
CA SER A 144 7.27 -7.37 10.24
C SER A 144 6.65 -6.52 11.37
N GLY A 145 5.88 -5.48 11.02
CA GLY A 145 5.07 -4.74 11.98
C GLY A 145 3.94 -5.59 12.56
N PHE A 146 3.29 -6.39 11.73
CA PHE A 146 2.25 -7.33 12.16
C PHE A 146 2.81 -8.44 13.07
N HIS A 147 4.04 -8.90 12.83
CA HIS A 147 4.72 -9.88 13.69
C HIS A 147 4.73 -9.46 15.16
N SER A 148 5.02 -8.18 15.43
CA SER A 148 5.02 -7.65 16.79
C SER A 148 3.64 -7.76 17.46
N VAL A 149 2.56 -7.53 16.70
CA VAL A 149 1.17 -7.66 17.18
C VAL A 149 0.86 -9.13 17.50
N TYR A 150 1.25 -10.05 16.62
CA TYR A 150 1.02 -11.47 16.78
C TYR A 150 1.78 -12.05 17.99
N GLU A 151 3.05 -11.69 18.18
CA GLU A 151 3.85 -12.11 19.35
C GLU A 151 3.29 -11.54 20.67
N LYS A 152 2.76 -10.29 20.63
CA LYS A 152 2.06 -9.72 21.77
C LYS A 152 0.79 -10.51 22.11
N GLY A 153 0.04 -10.98 21.10
CA GLY A 153 -1.13 -11.84 21.27
C GLY A 153 -0.83 -13.16 21.97
N LYS A 154 0.36 -13.77 21.72
CA LYS A 154 0.83 -14.94 22.46
C LYS A 154 1.05 -14.64 23.95
N THR A 155 1.38 -13.40 24.28
CA THR A 155 1.70 -12.98 25.64
C THR A 155 0.46 -12.55 26.42
N ASP A 156 -0.43 -11.72 25.80
CA ASP A 156 -1.59 -11.15 26.48
C ASP A 156 -2.90 -11.93 26.28
N GLY A 157 -2.90 -12.88 25.34
CA GLY A 157 -4.05 -13.76 25.08
C GLY A 157 -5.26 -13.06 24.49
N THR A 158 -5.15 -11.79 24.07
CA THR A 158 -6.27 -11.03 23.51
C THR A 158 -6.50 -11.27 22.02
N LEU A 159 -5.48 -11.80 21.31
CA LEU A 159 -5.54 -12.16 19.90
C LEU A 159 -5.38 -13.69 19.74
N ARG A 160 -6.13 -14.30 18.82
CA ARG A 160 -5.98 -15.71 18.46
C ARG A 160 -4.58 -16.00 17.94
N THR A 161 -3.94 -17.03 18.46
CA THR A 161 -2.61 -17.48 18.04
C THR A 161 -2.55 -19.01 17.82
N ASP A 162 -3.73 -19.64 17.73
CA ASP A 162 -3.91 -21.04 17.33
C ASP A 162 -3.88 -21.24 15.80
N ILE A 163 -3.93 -20.17 15.06
CA ILE A 163 -3.67 -20.11 13.61
C ILE A 163 -2.30 -19.48 13.36
N SER A 164 -1.73 -19.71 12.17
CA SER A 164 -0.43 -19.15 11.85
C SER A 164 -0.48 -17.64 11.63
N GLU A 165 0.59 -16.93 12.01
CA GLU A 165 0.76 -15.50 11.73
C GLU A 165 0.59 -15.19 10.25
N THR A 166 1.19 -16.01 9.37
CA THR A 166 1.11 -15.84 7.91
C THR A 166 -0.34 -15.93 7.42
N GLU A 167 -1.12 -16.87 7.93
CA GLU A 167 -2.52 -17.00 7.57
C GLU A 167 -3.36 -15.81 8.03
N MET A 168 -3.19 -15.36 9.27
CA MET A 168 -3.87 -14.19 9.81
C MET A 168 -3.51 -12.92 9.04
N PHE A 169 -2.21 -12.68 8.80
CA PHE A 169 -1.74 -11.51 8.06
C PHE A 169 -2.24 -11.50 6.62
N SER A 170 -2.06 -12.61 5.89
CA SER A 170 -2.42 -12.66 4.46
C SER A 170 -3.92 -12.57 4.25
N SER A 171 -4.74 -13.27 5.02
CA SER A 171 -6.20 -13.19 4.92
C SER A 171 -6.72 -11.78 5.26
N THR A 172 -6.18 -11.16 6.33
CA THR A 172 -6.52 -9.78 6.68
C THR A 172 -6.16 -8.81 5.58
N LEU A 173 -4.91 -8.88 5.09
CA LEU A 173 -4.43 -8.00 4.01
C LEU A 173 -5.28 -8.16 2.75
N HIS A 174 -5.52 -9.40 2.31
CA HIS A 174 -6.26 -9.67 1.09
C HIS A 174 -7.73 -9.23 1.20
N LEU A 175 -8.43 -9.57 2.28
CA LEU A 175 -9.84 -9.22 2.44
C LEU A 175 -10.04 -7.70 2.56
N MET A 176 -9.27 -7.04 3.41
CA MET A 176 -9.40 -5.59 3.63
C MET A 176 -8.98 -4.79 2.40
N LEU A 177 -7.83 -5.13 1.80
CA LEU A 177 -7.33 -4.41 0.62
C LEU A 177 -8.23 -4.63 -0.61
N ALA A 178 -8.72 -5.86 -0.83
CA ALA A 178 -9.65 -6.13 -1.92
C ALA A 178 -10.97 -5.36 -1.76
N ALA A 179 -11.56 -5.36 -0.56
CA ALA A 179 -12.80 -4.63 -0.29
C ALA A 179 -12.62 -3.12 -0.45
N THR A 180 -11.61 -2.53 0.19
CA THR A 180 -11.33 -1.09 0.09
C THR A 180 -11.00 -0.66 -1.33
N THR A 181 -10.19 -1.42 -2.07
CA THR A 181 -9.89 -1.17 -3.48
C THR A 181 -11.15 -1.23 -4.33
N ARG A 182 -12.00 -2.24 -4.13
CA ARG A 182 -13.26 -2.39 -4.86
C ARG A 182 -14.17 -1.18 -4.70
N TYR A 183 -14.32 -0.68 -3.47
CA TYR A 183 -15.15 0.49 -3.20
C TYR A 183 -14.50 1.80 -3.66
N ALA A 184 -13.17 1.92 -3.63
CA ALA A 184 -12.46 3.11 -4.11
C ALA A 184 -12.52 3.27 -5.64
N VAL A 185 -12.58 2.16 -6.37
CA VAL A 185 -12.82 2.17 -7.84
C VAL A 185 -14.26 2.59 -8.16
N GLY A 186 -15.19 2.24 -7.28
CA GLY A 186 -16.62 2.54 -7.40
C GLY A 186 -17.45 1.34 -7.83
N LEU A 187 -18.70 1.36 -7.39
CA LEU A 187 -19.70 0.34 -7.73
C LEU A 187 -20.86 1.00 -8.49
N ILE A 188 -21.10 0.57 -9.72
CA ILE A 188 -22.20 1.11 -10.55
C ILE A 188 -23.57 0.91 -9.87
N TYR A 189 -23.75 -0.24 -9.20
CA TYR A 189 -25.01 -0.62 -8.53
C TYR A 189 -25.11 -0.12 -7.08
N LEU A 190 -24.03 0.40 -6.50
CA LEU A 190 -23.99 0.94 -5.14
C LEU A 190 -23.13 2.21 -5.09
N PRO A 191 -23.62 3.34 -5.61
CA PRO A 191 -22.85 4.59 -5.67
C PRO A 191 -22.78 5.32 -4.33
N ASP A 192 -23.42 4.83 -3.27
CA ASP A 192 -23.49 5.47 -1.95
C ASP A 192 -22.25 5.13 -1.12
N GLU A 193 -21.36 6.12 -0.94
CA GLU A 193 -20.14 5.98 -0.14
C GLU A 193 -20.41 5.62 1.33
N LYS A 194 -21.51 6.07 1.91
CA LYS A 194 -21.88 5.75 3.30
C LYS A 194 -22.20 4.27 3.46
N LYS A 195 -22.81 3.65 2.46
CA LYS A 195 -23.06 2.21 2.46
C LYS A 195 -21.78 1.43 2.31
N SER A 196 -20.89 1.84 1.42
CA SER A 196 -19.55 1.22 1.25
C SER A 196 -18.75 1.27 2.54
N GLU A 197 -18.76 2.40 3.24
CA GLU A 197 -18.07 2.52 4.53
C GLU A 197 -18.68 1.62 5.60
N ALA A 198 -20.04 1.54 5.67
CA ALA A 198 -20.73 0.66 6.61
C ALA A 198 -20.38 -0.82 6.38
N GLU A 199 -20.24 -1.25 5.11
CA GLU A 199 -19.83 -2.61 4.77
C GLU A 199 -18.35 -2.88 5.12
N LEU A 200 -17.46 -1.91 4.94
CA LEU A 200 -16.06 -2.01 5.39
C LEU A 200 -15.95 -2.10 6.92
N LEU A 201 -16.76 -1.35 7.65
CA LEU A 201 -16.86 -1.43 9.12
C LEU A 201 -17.42 -2.79 9.56
N LEU A 202 -18.37 -3.36 8.82
CA LEU A 202 -18.87 -4.71 9.07
C LEU A 202 -17.77 -5.74 8.87
N LEU A 203 -17.00 -5.66 7.77
CA LEU A 203 -15.87 -6.55 7.52
C LEU A 203 -14.82 -6.45 8.64
N LYS A 204 -14.45 -5.24 9.06
CA LYS A 204 -13.59 -5.02 10.22
C LYS A 204 -14.12 -5.74 11.46
N LYS A 205 -15.42 -5.58 11.77
CA LYS A 205 -16.05 -6.23 12.93
C LYS A 205 -16.01 -7.76 12.83
N MET A 206 -16.22 -8.31 11.63
CA MET A 206 -16.12 -9.76 11.39
C MET A 206 -14.71 -10.27 11.65
N LEU A 207 -13.68 -9.59 11.15
CA LEU A 207 -12.27 -9.97 11.36
C LEU A 207 -11.86 -9.82 12.83
N LEU A 208 -12.28 -8.76 13.52
CA LEU A 208 -12.03 -8.62 14.96
C LEU A 208 -12.66 -9.76 15.75
N ARG A 209 -13.89 -10.17 15.41
CA ARG A 209 -14.55 -11.29 16.08
C ARG A 209 -13.88 -12.63 15.78
N GLU A 210 -13.43 -12.86 14.54
CA GLU A 210 -12.76 -14.08 14.14
C GLU A 210 -11.42 -14.25 14.87
N TYR A 211 -10.71 -13.16 15.08
CA TYR A 211 -9.35 -13.18 15.64
C TYR A 211 -9.29 -12.76 17.13
N ASP A 212 -10.42 -12.54 17.80
CA ASP A 212 -10.47 -12.33 19.25
C ASP A 212 -10.04 -13.62 19.98
N GLY A 213 -9.02 -13.52 20.82
CA GLY A 213 -8.51 -14.64 21.63
C GLY A 213 -9.52 -15.25 22.61
N LYS A 214 -10.61 -14.56 22.90
CA LYS A 214 -11.71 -15.06 23.76
C LYS A 214 -12.79 -15.83 23.01
N THR A 215 -12.77 -15.77 21.67
CA THR A 215 -13.74 -16.48 20.82
C THR A 215 -13.17 -17.86 20.51
N LYS A 216 -13.56 -18.87 21.29
CA LYS A 216 -13.31 -20.29 21.02
C LYS A 216 -14.55 -20.93 20.44
#